data_9cca1c0a2ab286260069b80afa23bd13
#
_entry.id   9cca1c0a2ab286260069b80afa23bd13
#
_cell.length_a   1.000
_cell.length_b   1.000
_cell.length_c   1.000
_cell.angle_alpha   90.00
_cell.angle_beta   90.00
_cell.angle_gamma   90.00
#
_symmetry.space_group_name_H-M   'P 1'
#
loop_
_entity.id
_entity.type
_entity.pdbx_description
1 polymer ?
#
loop_
_entity_poly.entity_id
_entity_poly.type
_entity_poly.pdbx_seq_one_letter_code
_entity_poly.pdbx_strand_id
1 'polypeptide(L)'
;MKNFKHSGQSGDLIFSLAAIKSYNEESNLYLNLNVKANLYPGAKNPLGDVYLNQKMFDFMFPLLSEQKYLKDVKVFNGQKIDIDLDEFRTVPLNPAMGSLVKRYFYFIHNFIDLTKPWVTSNKNYDDLNDKILVCRSERYRNETINYAYLRNFNNIVFCGLDDEWYDFRKWVPNAERVIAEDSSQLAGYINSCKFFIGNQSLSFSIAEALKKDRLLEVNFFAPNNISAGGKCNDFLNQKSFQNFVNLYNN
;
A
#
# COMPACT_ATOMS: atom_id res chain seq x y z
N MET A 1 -10.31 -24.27 -6.40
CA MET A 1 -9.95 -22.99 -7.05
C MET A 1 -11.14 -22.05 -6.97
N LYS A 2 -10.98 -20.84 -6.46
CA LYS A 2 -12.05 -19.83 -6.27
C LYS A 2 -11.84 -18.62 -7.17
N ASN A 3 -12.94 -18.00 -7.55
CA ASN A 3 -12.98 -16.78 -8.32
C ASN A 3 -13.34 -15.60 -7.42
N PHE A 4 -12.41 -14.68 -7.26
CA PHE A 4 -12.57 -13.45 -6.48
C PHE A 4 -12.78 -12.25 -7.40
N LYS A 5 -13.58 -11.28 -6.98
CA LYS A 5 -13.74 -9.99 -7.66
C LYS A 5 -13.39 -8.85 -6.72
N HIS A 6 -12.74 -7.79 -7.25
CA HIS A 6 -12.46 -6.55 -6.54
C HIS A 6 -12.50 -5.34 -7.49
N SER A 7 -13.01 -4.20 -7.02
CA SER A 7 -13.09 -2.97 -7.83
C SER A 7 -11.97 -1.95 -7.55
N GLY A 8 -11.05 -2.20 -6.63
CA GLY A 8 -10.04 -1.22 -6.15
C GLY A 8 -10.57 -0.49 -4.91
N GLN A 9 -9.94 0.51 -4.34
CA GLN A 9 -8.68 1.18 -4.76
C GLN A 9 -7.46 0.25 -4.67
N SER A 10 -6.34 0.71 -5.26
CA SER A 10 -5.12 -0.12 -5.37
C SER A 10 -4.57 -0.57 -4.01
N GLY A 11 -4.60 0.29 -2.98
CA GLY A 11 -4.19 -0.08 -1.63
C GLY A 11 -5.12 -1.13 -1.00
N ASP A 12 -6.43 -0.99 -1.18
CA ASP A 12 -7.44 -1.94 -0.71
C ASP A 12 -7.25 -3.30 -1.40
N LEU A 13 -6.90 -3.27 -2.70
CA LEU A 13 -6.61 -4.47 -3.46
C LEU A 13 -5.42 -5.25 -2.86
N ILE A 14 -4.33 -4.58 -2.47
CA ILE A 14 -3.19 -5.24 -1.80
C ILE A 14 -3.60 -5.84 -0.45
N PHE A 15 -4.45 -5.15 0.32
CA PHE A 15 -4.96 -5.69 1.59
C PHE A 15 -5.88 -6.90 1.38
N SER A 16 -6.68 -6.91 0.31
CA SER A 16 -7.57 -8.02 -0.01
C SER A 16 -6.82 -9.33 -0.34
N LEU A 17 -5.56 -9.23 -0.79
CA LEU A 17 -4.74 -10.40 -1.08
C LEU A 17 -4.49 -11.29 0.15
N ALA A 18 -4.49 -10.72 1.37
CA ALA A 18 -4.44 -11.51 2.60
C ALA A 18 -5.65 -12.46 2.71
N ALA A 19 -6.83 -11.97 2.36
CA ALA A 19 -8.05 -12.76 2.36
C ALA A 19 -8.05 -13.85 1.29
N ILE A 20 -7.59 -13.55 0.08
CA ILE A 20 -7.45 -14.55 -0.99
C ILE A 20 -6.46 -15.65 -0.55
N LYS A 21 -5.29 -15.25 -0.06
CA LYS A 21 -4.24 -16.18 0.41
C LYS A 21 -4.73 -17.11 1.53
N SER A 22 -5.68 -16.68 2.36
CA SER A 22 -6.20 -17.47 3.48
C SER A 22 -6.90 -18.77 3.06
N TYR A 23 -7.29 -18.88 1.80
CA TYR A 23 -7.93 -20.10 1.27
C TYR A 23 -6.95 -21.24 0.98
N ASN A 24 -5.63 -20.98 1.01
CA ASN A 24 -4.57 -21.98 0.76
C ASN A 24 -4.76 -22.79 -0.53
N GLU A 25 -5.38 -22.19 -1.55
CA GLU A 25 -5.57 -22.79 -2.88
C GLU A 25 -5.28 -21.77 -3.97
N GLU A 26 -4.97 -22.23 -5.18
CA GLU A 26 -4.89 -21.36 -6.35
C GLU A 26 -6.24 -20.71 -6.63
N SER A 27 -6.22 -19.42 -6.92
CA SER A 27 -7.41 -18.61 -7.11
C SER A 27 -7.29 -17.70 -8.32
N ASN A 28 -8.42 -17.32 -8.89
CA ASN A 28 -8.48 -16.28 -9.91
C ASN A 28 -8.94 -14.97 -9.29
N LEU A 29 -8.33 -13.88 -9.72
CA LEU A 29 -8.71 -12.52 -9.32
C LEU A 29 -9.20 -11.73 -10.53
N TYR A 30 -10.44 -11.27 -10.47
CA TYR A 30 -11.08 -10.45 -11.49
C TYR A 30 -11.22 -9.02 -10.99
N LEU A 31 -10.62 -8.05 -11.72
CA LEU A 31 -10.68 -6.64 -11.38
C LEU A 31 -11.78 -5.94 -12.17
N ASN A 32 -12.76 -5.42 -11.45
CA ASN A 32 -13.88 -4.70 -12.03
C ASN A 32 -13.50 -3.23 -12.21
N LEU A 33 -13.22 -2.83 -13.44
CA LEU A 33 -12.72 -1.51 -13.77
C LEU A 33 -13.84 -0.47 -13.91
N ASN A 34 -13.47 0.80 -13.76
CA ASN A 34 -14.31 1.97 -13.98
C ASN A 34 -15.57 2.04 -13.07
N VAL A 35 -15.52 1.34 -11.94
CA VAL A 35 -16.56 1.49 -10.91
C VAL A 35 -16.42 2.87 -10.27
N LYS A 36 -17.52 3.63 -10.24
CA LYS A 36 -17.57 4.97 -9.65
C LYS A 36 -17.13 4.93 -8.19
N ALA A 37 -16.16 5.76 -7.86
CA ALA A 37 -15.62 5.84 -6.51
C ALA A 37 -16.54 6.71 -5.62
N ASN A 38 -16.94 6.16 -4.49
CA ASN A 38 -17.62 6.92 -3.44
C ASN A 38 -16.57 7.53 -2.50
N LEU A 39 -16.02 8.67 -2.90
CA LEU A 39 -15.01 9.39 -2.14
C LEU A 39 -15.68 10.45 -1.26
N TYR A 40 -15.07 10.75 -0.11
CA TYR A 40 -15.53 11.88 0.71
C TYR A 40 -15.32 13.21 -0.03
N PRO A 41 -16.16 14.24 0.22
CA PRO A 41 -16.03 15.53 -0.43
C PRO A 41 -14.63 16.13 -0.26
N GLY A 42 -14.02 16.57 -1.36
CA GLY A 42 -12.68 17.14 -1.38
C GLY A 42 -11.53 16.11 -1.44
N ALA A 43 -11.82 14.81 -1.46
CA ALA A 43 -10.80 13.80 -1.64
C ALA A 43 -10.17 13.90 -3.04
N LYS A 44 -8.86 14.06 -3.11
CA LYS A 44 -8.11 13.96 -4.35
C LYS A 44 -7.90 12.49 -4.71
N ASN A 45 -8.26 12.11 -5.92
CA ASN A 45 -8.01 10.79 -6.48
C ASN A 45 -7.30 10.93 -7.83
N PRO A 46 -6.05 10.47 -7.99
CA PRO A 46 -5.33 10.56 -9.26
C PRO A 46 -6.04 9.84 -10.42
N LEU A 47 -6.98 8.94 -10.13
CA LEU A 47 -7.76 8.21 -11.12
C LEU A 47 -9.09 8.91 -11.49
N GLY A 48 -9.34 10.12 -10.98
CA GLY A 48 -10.61 10.82 -11.16
C GLY A 48 -11.71 10.25 -10.25
N ASP A 49 -12.88 9.94 -10.82
CA ASP A 49 -14.07 9.49 -10.09
C ASP A 49 -14.26 7.97 -10.05
N VAL A 50 -13.23 7.19 -10.40
CA VAL A 50 -13.28 5.72 -10.37
C VAL A 50 -12.30 5.13 -9.37
N TYR A 51 -12.60 3.93 -8.87
CA TYR A 51 -11.69 3.21 -7.96
C TYR A 51 -10.47 2.64 -8.67
N LEU A 52 -10.66 2.09 -9.88
CA LEU A 52 -9.62 1.45 -10.67
C LEU A 52 -9.95 1.64 -12.16
N ASN A 53 -8.96 1.99 -12.96
CA ASN A 53 -9.07 2.08 -14.42
C ASN A 53 -8.04 1.17 -15.11
N GLN A 54 -8.05 1.09 -16.44
CA GLN A 54 -7.13 0.23 -17.19
C GLN A 54 -5.66 0.56 -16.91
N LYS A 55 -5.28 1.85 -16.88
CA LYS A 55 -3.91 2.27 -16.57
C LYS A 55 -3.43 1.72 -15.22
N MET A 56 -4.29 1.75 -14.21
CA MET A 56 -3.94 1.24 -12.88
C MET A 56 -3.98 -0.30 -12.84
N PHE A 57 -4.85 -0.95 -13.62
CA PHE A 57 -4.80 -2.40 -13.81
C PHE A 57 -3.42 -2.81 -14.37
N ASP A 58 -2.99 -2.17 -15.45
CA ASP A 58 -1.71 -2.46 -16.11
C ASP A 58 -0.53 -2.23 -15.14
N PHE A 59 -0.59 -1.17 -14.34
CA PHE A 59 0.40 -0.90 -13.29
C PHE A 59 0.42 -1.99 -12.21
N MET A 60 -0.74 -2.48 -11.77
CA MET A 60 -0.85 -3.46 -10.67
C MET A 60 -0.58 -4.91 -11.13
N PHE A 61 -0.84 -5.21 -12.39
CA PHE A 61 -0.81 -6.57 -12.93
C PHE A 61 0.52 -7.31 -12.69
N PRO A 62 1.71 -6.70 -12.89
CA PRO A 62 2.98 -7.41 -12.68
C PRO A 62 3.13 -7.96 -11.26
N LEU A 63 2.90 -7.16 -10.23
CA LEU A 63 3.00 -7.62 -8.84
C LEU A 63 1.95 -8.69 -8.50
N LEU A 64 0.73 -8.52 -8.98
CA LEU A 64 -0.35 -9.49 -8.75
C LEU A 64 -0.02 -10.84 -9.39
N SER A 65 0.53 -10.84 -10.61
CA SER A 65 0.90 -12.06 -11.34
C SER A 65 2.09 -12.80 -10.72
N GLU A 66 2.89 -12.16 -9.90
CA GLU A 66 3.98 -12.80 -9.15
C GLU A 66 3.47 -13.64 -7.96
N GLN A 67 2.21 -13.44 -7.54
CA GLN A 67 1.70 -14.12 -6.35
C GLN A 67 1.30 -15.58 -6.68
N LYS A 68 2.02 -16.55 -6.14
CA LYS A 68 1.84 -17.99 -6.45
C LYS A 68 0.44 -18.54 -6.16
N TYR A 69 -0.33 -17.89 -5.30
CA TYR A 69 -1.72 -18.26 -4.99
C TYR A 69 -2.73 -17.64 -5.97
N LEU A 70 -2.29 -16.79 -6.90
CA LEU A 70 -3.09 -16.26 -8.00
C LEU A 70 -2.71 -16.98 -9.28
N LYS A 71 -3.64 -17.78 -9.81
CA LYS A 71 -3.48 -18.47 -11.09
C LYS A 71 -3.67 -17.51 -12.25
N ASP A 72 -4.75 -16.72 -12.19
CA ASP A 72 -5.11 -15.73 -13.19
C ASP A 72 -5.49 -14.41 -12.54
N VAL A 73 -5.03 -13.32 -13.15
CA VAL A 73 -5.47 -11.94 -12.85
C VAL A 73 -6.01 -11.33 -14.12
N LYS A 74 -7.29 -11.01 -14.17
CA LYS A 74 -7.99 -10.56 -15.39
C LYS A 74 -8.96 -9.43 -15.09
N VAL A 75 -9.30 -8.66 -16.11
CA VAL A 75 -10.43 -7.73 -16.03
C VAL A 75 -11.73 -8.52 -15.91
N PHE A 76 -12.61 -8.08 -15.01
CA PHE A 76 -13.93 -8.65 -14.84
C PHE A 76 -14.81 -8.35 -16.07
N ASN A 77 -15.38 -9.38 -16.66
CA ASN A 77 -16.27 -9.30 -17.80
C ASN A 77 -17.41 -10.33 -17.66
N GLY A 78 -18.10 -10.31 -16.51
CA GLY A 78 -19.25 -11.17 -16.26
C GLY A 78 -18.92 -12.61 -15.85
N GLN A 79 -17.69 -12.93 -15.47
CA GLN A 79 -17.32 -14.27 -14.99
C GLN A 79 -18.11 -14.62 -13.71
N LYS A 80 -18.36 -15.92 -13.52
CA LYS A 80 -18.93 -16.42 -12.27
C LYS A 80 -17.96 -16.14 -11.12
N ILE A 81 -18.42 -15.43 -10.11
CA ILE A 81 -17.66 -15.05 -8.92
C ILE A 81 -18.15 -15.88 -7.73
N ASP A 82 -17.21 -16.43 -6.97
CA ASP A 82 -17.49 -17.14 -5.74
C ASP A 82 -17.48 -16.20 -4.53
N ILE A 83 -16.60 -15.17 -4.56
CA ILE A 83 -16.44 -14.21 -3.47
C ILE A 83 -16.24 -12.80 -4.04
N ASP A 84 -17.15 -11.91 -3.69
CA ASP A 84 -17.06 -10.48 -4.00
C ASP A 84 -16.34 -9.74 -2.88
N LEU A 85 -15.06 -9.41 -3.10
CA LEU A 85 -14.27 -8.71 -2.09
C LEU A 85 -14.74 -7.27 -1.84
N ASP A 86 -15.56 -6.69 -2.74
CA ASP A 86 -16.16 -5.38 -2.53
C ASP A 86 -17.15 -5.34 -1.34
N GLU A 87 -17.58 -6.49 -0.83
CA GLU A 87 -18.37 -6.60 0.39
C GLU A 87 -17.69 -5.96 1.61
N PHE A 88 -16.37 -5.80 1.61
CA PHE A 88 -15.67 -5.09 2.69
C PHE A 88 -16.19 -3.65 2.89
N ARG A 89 -16.77 -3.03 1.85
CA ARG A 89 -17.35 -1.69 1.91
C ARG A 89 -18.74 -1.65 2.58
N THR A 90 -19.41 -2.80 2.65
CA THR A 90 -20.74 -2.93 3.28
C THR A 90 -20.65 -3.32 4.76
N VAL A 91 -19.46 -3.67 5.24
CA VAL A 91 -19.23 -3.95 6.67
C VAL A 91 -19.65 -2.73 7.49
N PRO A 92 -20.52 -2.88 8.52
CA PRO A 92 -21.11 -1.76 9.25
C PRO A 92 -20.12 -1.14 10.25
N LEU A 93 -18.95 -0.75 9.77
CA LEU A 93 -17.90 -0.07 10.51
C LEU A 93 -17.54 1.26 9.83
N ASN A 94 -17.16 2.24 10.62
CA ASN A 94 -16.67 3.50 10.07
C ASN A 94 -15.46 3.23 9.14
N PRO A 95 -15.54 3.57 7.84
CA PRO A 95 -14.47 3.30 6.88
C PRO A 95 -13.16 4.04 7.19
N ALA A 96 -13.20 5.11 7.97
CA ALA A 96 -12.03 5.86 8.38
C ALA A 96 -11.28 5.25 9.58
N MET A 97 -11.80 4.21 10.21
CA MET A 97 -11.29 3.70 11.49
C MET A 97 -10.90 2.22 11.40
N GLY A 98 -10.03 1.78 12.30
CA GLY A 98 -9.67 0.37 12.48
C GLY A 98 -8.62 -0.12 11.49
N SER A 99 -8.73 -1.37 11.03
CA SER A 99 -7.75 -2.00 10.15
C SER A 99 -8.41 -2.46 8.85
N LEU A 100 -8.00 -1.86 7.73
CA LEU A 100 -8.52 -2.19 6.39
C LEU A 100 -8.35 -3.68 6.06
N VAL A 101 -7.19 -4.25 6.35
CA VAL A 101 -6.96 -5.67 6.07
C VAL A 101 -7.92 -6.57 6.86
N LYS A 102 -8.25 -6.22 8.10
CA LYS A 102 -9.17 -7.02 8.92
C LYS A 102 -10.61 -6.94 8.45
N ARG A 103 -11.00 -5.90 7.69
CA ARG A 103 -12.37 -5.77 7.18
C ARG A 103 -12.76 -6.92 6.27
N TYR A 104 -11.84 -7.46 5.50
CA TYR A 104 -12.10 -8.61 4.64
C TYR A 104 -12.47 -9.87 5.45
N PHE A 105 -11.94 -10.02 6.66
CA PHE A 105 -12.19 -11.16 7.53
C PHE A 105 -13.50 -11.08 8.33
N TYR A 106 -14.28 -10.00 8.21
CA TYR A 106 -15.61 -9.93 8.79
C TYR A 106 -16.69 -10.65 7.95
N PHE A 107 -16.43 -10.92 6.68
CA PHE A 107 -17.32 -11.68 5.81
C PHE A 107 -16.66 -12.94 5.21
N ILE A 108 -15.35 -13.03 5.31
CA ILE A 108 -14.57 -14.22 4.91
C ILE A 108 -14.26 -15.03 6.16
N HIS A 109 -14.78 -16.27 6.22
CA HIS A 109 -14.66 -17.15 7.40
C HIS A 109 -13.36 -17.97 7.42
N ASN A 110 -12.27 -17.43 6.85
CA ASN A 110 -10.93 -18.02 6.89
C ASN A 110 -9.99 -17.19 7.75
N PHE A 111 -8.84 -17.75 8.06
CA PHE A 111 -7.83 -17.12 8.89
C PHE A 111 -6.47 -17.10 8.22
N ILE A 112 -5.71 -16.02 8.44
CA ILE A 112 -4.29 -15.91 8.11
C ILE A 112 -3.58 -15.16 9.23
N ASP A 113 -2.34 -15.52 9.51
CA ASP A 113 -1.48 -14.76 10.42
C ASP A 113 -1.03 -13.46 9.75
N LEU A 114 -1.70 -12.36 10.08
CA LEU A 114 -1.40 -11.03 9.54
C LEU A 114 -0.03 -10.47 9.97
N THR A 115 0.70 -11.15 10.84
CA THR A 115 2.10 -10.80 11.17
C THR A 115 3.09 -11.34 10.14
N LYS A 116 2.66 -12.20 9.23
CA LYS A 116 3.46 -12.79 8.16
C LYS A 116 3.17 -12.12 6.81
N PRO A 117 4.13 -12.15 5.87
CA PRO A 117 3.92 -11.61 4.54
C PRO A 117 2.78 -12.33 3.80
N TRP A 118 1.93 -11.55 3.13
CA TRP A 118 0.94 -12.10 2.20
C TRP A 118 1.18 -11.71 0.75
N VAL A 119 2.19 -10.85 0.50
CA VAL A 119 2.72 -10.54 -0.82
C VAL A 119 4.20 -10.88 -0.85
N THR A 120 4.71 -11.30 -2.00
CA THR A 120 6.14 -11.51 -2.27
C THR A 120 6.58 -10.61 -3.43
N SER A 121 7.83 -10.20 -3.44
CA SER A 121 8.46 -9.50 -4.56
C SER A 121 9.59 -10.36 -5.13
N ASN A 122 9.64 -10.49 -6.44
CA ASN A 122 10.70 -11.21 -7.16
C ASN A 122 11.84 -10.28 -7.59
N LYS A 123 11.67 -8.96 -7.41
CA LYS A 123 12.69 -7.95 -7.77
C LYS A 123 13.54 -7.56 -6.56
N ASN A 124 14.82 -7.34 -6.80
CA ASN A 124 15.77 -6.83 -5.83
C ASN A 124 16.64 -5.74 -6.45
N TYR A 125 17.01 -4.73 -5.66
CA TYR A 125 17.78 -3.55 -6.07
C TYR A 125 18.85 -3.27 -5.02
N ASP A 126 20.07 -3.78 -5.24
CA ASP A 126 21.16 -3.74 -4.26
C ASP A 126 21.61 -2.33 -3.91
N ASP A 127 21.45 -1.38 -4.83
CA ASP A 127 21.72 0.05 -4.65
C ASP A 127 20.78 0.74 -3.64
N LEU A 128 19.69 0.08 -3.25
CA LEU A 128 18.74 0.57 -2.25
C LEU A 128 18.93 -0.05 -0.86
N ASN A 129 19.83 -1.01 -0.66
CA ASN A 129 19.95 -1.77 0.60
C ASN A 129 20.26 -0.90 1.84
N ASP A 130 20.94 0.22 1.67
CA ASP A 130 21.26 1.19 2.72
C ASP A 130 20.36 2.43 2.70
N LYS A 131 19.45 2.53 1.74
CA LYS A 131 18.61 3.72 1.52
C LYS A 131 17.33 3.68 2.36
N ILE A 132 16.90 4.85 2.80
CA ILE A 132 15.59 5.08 3.40
C ILE A 132 14.62 5.46 2.28
N LEU A 133 13.68 4.59 1.96
CA LEU A 133 12.69 4.85 0.92
C LEU A 133 11.48 5.58 1.48
N VAL A 134 11.18 6.74 0.92
CA VAL A 134 10.02 7.57 1.29
C VAL A 134 8.98 7.57 0.18
N CYS A 135 7.73 7.23 0.52
CA CYS A 135 6.57 7.41 -0.36
C CYS A 135 5.49 8.17 0.42
N ARG A 136 5.36 9.45 0.16
CA ARG A 136 4.38 10.31 0.84
C ARG A 136 3.38 10.85 -0.15
N SER A 137 2.24 10.17 -0.31
CA SER A 137 1.18 10.62 -1.20
C SER A 137 0.50 11.90 -0.67
N GLU A 138 -0.08 12.70 -1.56
CA GLU A 138 -0.78 13.93 -1.18
C GLU A 138 -2.00 13.67 -0.28
N ARG A 139 -2.67 12.54 -0.52
CA ARG A 139 -3.82 12.10 0.26
C ARG A 139 -3.39 11.51 1.61
N TYR A 140 -4.17 11.75 2.65
CA TYR A 140 -3.93 11.24 4.02
C TYR A 140 -2.61 11.70 4.66
N ARG A 141 -2.12 12.89 4.32
CA ARG A 141 -1.01 13.50 5.04
C ARG A 141 -1.42 13.92 6.44
N ASN A 142 -0.50 13.79 7.35
CA ASN A 142 -0.57 14.43 8.66
C ASN A 142 0.23 15.74 8.58
N GLU A 143 -0.47 16.87 8.50
CA GLU A 143 0.14 18.18 8.29
C GLU A 143 1.00 18.67 9.48
N THR A 144 0.93 17.97 10.63
CA THR A 144 1.79 18.28 11.79
C THR A 144 3.20 17.66 11.67
N ILE A 145 3.44 16.84 10.64
CA ILE A 145 4.73 16.18 10.42
C ILE A 145 5.55 16.93 9.39
N ASN A 146 6.70 17.45 9.84
CA ASN A 146 7.67 18.10 8.97
C ASN A 146 8.78 17.12 8.56
N TYR A 147 8.79 16.73 7.30
CA TYR A 147 9.78 15.83 6.71
C TYR A 147 11.17 16.47 6.51
N ALA A 148 11.32 17.79 6.70
CA ALA A 148 12.61 18.47 6.63
C ALA A 148 13.68 17.87 7.57
N TYR A 149 13.26 17.14 8.61
CA TYR A 149 14.17 16.38 9.46
C TYR A 149 15.04 15.38 8.68
N LEU A 150 14.50 14.79 7.61
CA LEU A 150 15.20 13.80 6.78
C LEU A 150 16.42 14.38 6.04
N ARG A 151 16.56 15.71 5.90
CA ARG A 151 17.75 16.35 5.32
C ARG A 151 19.05 16.06 6.07
N ASN A 152 18.94 15.61 7.32
CA ASN A 152 20.08 15.24 8.15
C ASN A 152 20.69 13.86 7.75
N PHE A 153 20.08 13.16 6.81
CA PHE A 153 20.50 11.85 6.33
C PHE A 153 20.89 11.94 4.84
N ASN A 154 21.96 11.26 4.44
CA ASN A 154 22.46 11.29 3.07
C ASN A 154 21.94 10.14 2.18
N ASN A 155 21.09 9.28 2.74
CA ASN A 155 20.60 8.05 2.10
C ASN A 155 19.08 8.07 1.88
N ILE A 156 18.51 9.23 1.63
CA ILE A 156 17.07 9.39 1.39
C ILE A 156 16.77 9.21 -0.10
N VAL A 157 15.86 8.29 -0.39
CA VAL A 157 15.30 8.07 -1.74
C VAL A 157 13.79 8.28 -1.69
N PHE A 158 13.25 9.00 -2.65
CA PHE A 158 11.80 9.23 -2.77
C PHE A 158 11.24 8.50 -3.98
N CYS A 159 10.08 7.85 -3.81
CA CYS A 159 9.29 7.28 -4.89
C CYS A 159 7.84 7.78 -4.79
N GLY A 160 7.35 8.42 -5.83
CA GLY A 160 6.00 8.99 -5.89
C GLY A 160 5.75 9.75 -7.18
N LEU A 161 4.57 10.37 -7.29
CA LEU A 161 4.17 11.19 -8.43
C LEU A 161 5.02 12.46 -8.52
N ASP A 162 5.01 13.12 -9.69
CA ASP A 162 5.80 14.33 -9.94
C ASP A 162 5.49 15.44 -8.93
N ASP A 163 4.22 15.73 -8.70
CA ASP A 163 3.80 16.76 -7.74
C ASP A 163 4.23 16.43 -6.30
N GLU A 164 4.15 15.16 -5.92
CA GLU A 164 4.59 14.67 -4.61
C GLU A 164 6.11 14.81 -4.44
N TRP A 165 6.88 14.51 -5.51
CA TRP A 165 8.32 14.72 -5.55
C TRP A 165 8.69 16.19 -5.47
N TYR A 166 8.07 17.05 -6.29
CA TYR A 166 8.35 18.49 -6.27
C TYR A 166 8.03 19.14 -4.93
N ASP A 167 7.01 18.65 -4.24
CA ASP A 167 6.71 19.08 -2.88
C ASP A 167 7.75 18.56 -1.87
N PHE A 168 8.07 17.28 -1.90
CA PHE A 168 9.01 16.63 -0.97
C PHE A 168 10.42 17.22 -1.05
N ARG A 169 10.95 17.44 -2.26
CA ARG A 169 12.32 17.97 -2.46
C ARG A 169 12.52 19.40 -1.93
N LYS A 170 11.48 20.18 -1.75
CA LYS A 170 11.57 21.50 -1.07
C LYS A 170 12.05 21.36 0.37
N TRP A 171 11.67 20.28 1.01
CA TRP A 171 11.99 19.98 2.40
C TRP A 171 13.25 19.14 2.56
N VAL A 172 13.53 18.25 1.60
CA VAL A 172 14.66 17.30 1.60
C VAL A 172 15.41 17.41 0.26
N PRO A 173 16.16 18.51 0.03
CA PRO A 173 16.78 18.80 -1.27
C PRO A 173 17.90 17.82 -1.65
N ASN A 174 18.45 17.09 -0.68
CA ASN A 174 19.48 16.07 -0.86
C ASN A 174 18.91 14.66 -1.12
N ALA A 175 17.59 14.51 -1.21
CA ALA A 175 17.00 13.24 -1.57
C ALA A 175 17.22 12.90 -3.06
N GLU A 176 17.46 11.64 -3.34
CA GLU A 176 17.42 11.06 -4.67
C GLU A 176 15.98 10.69 -5.07
N ARG A 177 15.69 10.57 -6.36
CA ARG A 177 14.38 10.11 -6.84
C ARG A 177 14.50 8.82 -7.63
N VAL A 178 13.60 7.88 -7.35
CA VAL A 178 13.35 6.72 -8.20
C VAL A 178 11.91 6.76 -8.71
N ILE A 179 11.68 6.20 -9.89
CA ILE A 179 10.36 6.12 -10.51
C ILE A 179 10.04 4.64 -10.70
N ALA A 180 8.89 4.21 -10.22
CA ALA A 180 8.40 2.86 -10.45
C ALA A 180 7.46 2.86 -11.68
N GLU A 181 7.79 2.07 -12.67
CA GLU A 181 6.99 1.91 -13.91
C GLU A 181 5.80 0.99 -13.69
N ASP A 182 5.92 0.07 -12.74
CA ASP A 182 4.89 -0.88 -12.34
C ASP A 182 4.95 -1.22 -10.84
N SER A 183 3.93 -1.92 -10.35
CA SER A 183 3.83 -2.29 -8.93
C SER A 183 4.84 -3.35 -8.50
N SER A 184 5.34 -4.19 -9.42
CA SER A 184 6.41 -5.15 -9.12
C SER A 184 7.74 -4.42 -8.88
N GLN A 185 8.04 -3.38 -9.68
CA GLN A 185 9.20 -2.53 -9.47
C GLN A 185 9.09 -1.75 -8.16
N LEU A 186 7.91 -1.18 -7.87
CA LEU A 186 7.64 -0.50 -6.59
C LEU A 186 7.84 -1.47 -5.40
N ALA A 187 7.32 -2.69 -5.49
CA ALA A 187 7.49 -3.71 -4.46
C ALA A 187 8.97 -4.11 -4.29
N GLY A 188 9.71 -4.19 -5.40
CA GLY A 188 11.16 -4.43 -5.39
C GLY A 188 11.92 -3.33 -4.66
N TYR A 189 11.63 -2.06 -4.94
CA TYR A 189 12.23 -0.92 -4.22
C TYR A 189 11.93 -0.97 -2.73
N ILE A 190 10.67 -1.21 -2.37
CA ILE A 190 10.25 -1.34 -0.96
C ILE A 190 10.94 -2.53 -0.31
N ASN A 191 11.03 -3.68 -0.97
CA ASN A 191 11.66 -4.88 -0.43
C ASN A 191 13.17 -4.70 -0.21
N SER A 192 13.83 -3.96 -1.10
CA SER A 192 15.28 -3.77 -1.08
C SER A 192 15.75 -2.68 -0.12
N CYS A 193 14.97 -1.61 0.11
CA CYS A 193 15.43 -0.48 0.91
C CYS A 193 15.81 -0.88 2.35
N LYS A 194 16.57 -0.06 3.07
CA LYS A 194 16.89 -0.25 4.49
C LYS A 194 15.60 -0.32 5.31
N PHE A 195 14.78 0.72 5.23
CA PHE A 195 13.42 0.74 5.74
C PHE A 195 12.55 1.73 4.95
N PHE A 196 11.25 1.54 5.05
CA PHE A 196 10.23 2.32 4.34
C PHE A 196 9.59 3.37 5.27
N ILE A 197 9.33 4.57 4.75
CA ILE A 197 8.51 5.60 5.39
C ILE A 197 7.40 6.01 4.45
N GLY A 198 6.16 6.00 4.90
CA GLY A 198 5.06 6.47 4.08
C GLY A 198 3.79 6.75 4.86
N ASN A 199 2.84 7.38 4.18
CA ASN A 199 1.48 7.54 4.67
C ASN A 199 0.55 6.48 4.05
N GLN A 200 -0.73 6.51 4.43
CA GLN A 200 -1.76 5.58 3.96
C GLN A 200 -1.94 5.65 2.44
N SER A 201 -1.29 4.76 1.71
CA SER A 201 -1.21 4.74 0.25
C SER A 201 -0.98 3.32 -0.27
N LEU A 202 -0.98 3.14 -1.60
CA LEU A 202 -0.60 1.89 -2.24
C LEU A 202 0.79 1.41 -1.78
N SER A 203 1.78 2.32 -1.72
CA SER A 203 3.15 1.98 -1.32
C SER A 203 3.21 1.45 0.11
N PHE A 204 2.46 2.07 1.04
CA PHE A 204 2.36 1.55 2.41
C PHE A 204 1.67 0.18 2.45
N SER A 205 0.60 -0.02 1.67
CA SER A 205 -0.09 -1.32 1.60
C SER A 205 0.85 -2.44 1.14
N ILE A 206 1.74 -2.15 0.18
CA ILE A 206 2.78 -3.09 -0.29
C ILE A 206 3.81 -3.32 0.81
N ALA A 207 4.32 -2.27 1.48
CA ALA A 207 5.29 -2.40 2.56
C ALA A 207 4.74 -3.22 3.73
N GLU A 208 3.45 -3.02 4.08
CA GLU A 208 2.73 -3.80 5.08
C GLU A 208 2.57 -5.25 4.63
N ALA A 209 2.23 -5.49 3.38
CA ALA A 209 2.04 -6.84 2.84
C ALA A 209 3.33 -7.65 2.73
N LEU A 210 4.45 -7.00 2.44
CA LEU A 210 5.80 -7.59 2.42
C LEU A 210 6.40 -7.77 3.83
N LYS A 211 5.84 -7.10 4.85
CA LYS A 211 6.42 -7.01 6.21
C LYS A 211 7.81 -6.37 6.23
N LYS A 212 8.03 -5.43 5.29
CA LYS A 212 9.22 -4.60 5.31
C LYS A 212 9.31 -3.79 6.60
N ASP A 213 10.50 -3.56 7.11
CA ASP A 213 10.74 -2.58 8.17
C ASP A 213 10.16 -1.24 7.73
N ARG A 214 9.20 -0.70 8.50
CA ARG A 214 8.35 0.41 8.02
C ARG A 214 7.87 1.35 9.10
N LEU A 215 7.72 2.60 8.71
CA LEU A 215 7.12 3.68 9.52
C LEU A 215 5.87 4.21 8.81
N LEU A 216 4.74 4.23 9.51
CA LEU A 216 3.47 4.77 9.01
C LEU A 216 3.21 6.17 9.56
N GLU A 217 3.12 7.16 8.67
CA GLU A 217 2.49 8.45 8.98
C GLU A 217 0.97 8.27 9.06
N VAL A 218 0.40 8.40 10.25
CA VAL A 218 -1.03 8.21 10.47
C VAL A 218 -1.77 9.53 10.26
N ASN A 219 -2.83 9.49 9.45
CA ASN A 219 -3.78 10.60 9.34
C ASN A 219 -4.75 10.59 10.52
N PHE A 220 -4.96 11.76 11.17
CA PHE A 220 -5.84 11.88 12.33
C PHE A 220 -7.31 11.56 12.04
N PHE A 221 -7.78 11.88 10.84
CA PHE A 221 -9.20 11.74 10.46
C PHE A 221 -9.54 10.37 9.88
N ALA A 222 -8.54 9.61 9.49
CA ALA A 222 -8.72 8.29 8.90
C ALA A 222 -7.65 7.28 9.35
N PRO A 223 -7.52 6.97 10.66
CA PRO A 223 -6.55 6.00 11.17
C PRO A 223 -7.02 4.57 10.89
N ASN A 224 -7.14 4.20 9.61
CA ASN A 224 -7.69 2.92 9.18
C ASN A 224 -6.63 1.90 8.71
N ASN A 225 -5.35 2.22 8.86
CA ASN A 225 -4.25 1.29 8.68
C ASN A 225 -3.55 1.06 10.02
N ILE A 226 -3.37 -0.21 10.37
CA ILE A 226 -2.69 -0.64 11.58
C ILE A 226 -1.60 -1.61 11.17
N SER A 227 -0.36 -1.24 11.43
CA SER A 227 0.81 -2.07 11.15
C SER A 227 0.81 -3.33 12.01
N ALA A 228 1.21 -4.47 11.47
CA ALA A 228 1.32 -5.73 12.20
C ALA A 228 2.49 -6.58 11.71
N GLY A 229 3.26 -7.12 12.66
CA GLY A 229 4.42 -8.00 12.38
C GLY A 229 5.61 -7.29 11.74
N GLY A 230 6.78 -7.89 11.83
CA GLY A 230 8.03 -7.26 11.45
C GLY A 230 8.40 -6.07 12.35
N LYS A 231 9.41 -5.30 11.97
CA LYS A 231 9.75 -4.04 12.63
C LYS A 231 8.85 -2.94 12.06
N CYS A 232 7.86 -2.50 12.82
CA CYS A 232 6.89 -1.48 12.39
C CYS A 232 6.52 -0.54 13.51
N ASN A 233 6.39 0.75 13.20
CA ASN A 233 5.87 1.76 14.10
C ASN A 233 5.01 2.77 13.35
N ASP A 234 3.97 3.24 14.03
CA ASP A 234 3.07 4.28 13.54
C ASP A 234 3.40 5.59 14.26
N PHE A 235 3.42 6.71 13.54
CA PHE A 235 3.70 8.01 14.14
C PHE A 235 2.61 9.05 13.83
N LEU A 236 2.27 9.82 14.86
CA LEU A 236 1.23 10.85 14.86
C LEU A 236 1.78 12.27 15.11
N ASN A 237 3.02 12.38 15.58
CA ASN A 237 3.63 13.67 15.92
C ASN A 237 5.11 13.70 15.56
N GLN A 238 5.64 14.93 15.47
CA GLN A 238 7.02 15.18 15.03
C GLN A 238 8.07 14.45 15.87
N LYS A 239 7.89 14.41 17.20
CA LYS A 239 8.86 13.78 18.11
C LYS A 239 8.93 12.26 17.87
N SER A 240 7.77 11.60 17.74
CA SER A 240 7.71 10.16 17.42
C SER A 240 8.35 9.87 16.08
N PHE A 241 8.06 10.67 15.03
CA PHE A 241 8.68 10.56 13.73
C PHE A 241 10.21 10.58 13.83
N GLN A 242 10.78 11.60 14.46
CA GLN A 242 12.24 11.75 14.60
C GLN A 242 12.87 10.59 15.37
N ASN A 243 12.23 10.19 16.48
CA ASN A 243 12.73 9.08 17.30
C ASN A 243 12.75 7.76 16.53
N PHE A 244 11.68 7.46 15.78
CA PHE A 244 11.61 6.22 15.01
C PHE A 244 12.57 6.23 13.81
N VAL A 245 12.72 7.36 13.10
CA VAL A 245 13.74 7.46 12.05
C VAL A 245 15.13 7.14 12.58
N ASN A 246 15.51 7.71 13.72
CA ASN A 246 16.80 7.41 14.35
C ASN A 246 16.92 5.94 14.76
N LEU A 247 15.86 5.37 15.37
CA LEU A 247 15.84 3.96 15.81
C LEU A 247 16.00 2.98 14.65
N TYR A 248 15.46 3.31 13.47
CA TYR A 248 15.49 2.43 12.29
C TYR A 248 16.76 2.64 11.46
N ASN A 249 17.38 3.82 11.57
CA ASN A 249 18.60 4.12 10.82
C ASN A 249 19.87 3.57 11.50
N ASN A 250 19.84 3.35 12.82
CA ASN A 250 20.91 2.71 13.59
C ASN A 250 20.86 1.18 13.43
#